data_2c63f63eaf955461de48cebd6ecec16d
#
_entry.id   2c63f63eaf955461de48cebd6ecec16d
#
_cell.length_a   1.000
_cell.length_b   1.000
_cell.length_c   1.000
_cell.angle_alpha   90.00
_cell.angle_beta   90.00
_cell.angle_gamma   90.00
#
_symmetry.space_group_name_H-M   'P 1'
#
loop_
_entity.id
_entity.type
_entity.pdbx_description
1 polymer ?
#
loop_
_entity_poly.entity_id
_entity_poly.type
_entity_poly.pdbx_seq_one_letter_code
_entity_poly.pdbx_strand_id
1 'polypeptide(L)'
;MLNLITVVGQNTHLLPHMLKHYENKVDKVYVVVYRQDNTDGILEEIEELNIKPFWVVTDKKYHWERVTDIYNTVRAKKPNDWWIISDDDELQCYPTDLEYIIKQCDKSGYSFVSGGFIDRIGKDGTFPKVERDTNIYK
;
A
#
# COMPACT_ATOMS: atom_id res chain seq x y z
N MET A 1 13.41 -11.43 2.71
CA MET A 1 12.90 -10.47 1.69
C MET A 1 12.00 -9.46 2.38
N LEU A 2 11.94 -8.26 1.85
CA LEU A 2 10.99 -7.23 2.28
C LEU A 2 9.95 -7.01 1.20
N ASN A 3 8.70 -7.25 1.51
CA ASN A 3 7.58 -7.12 0.58
C ASN A 3 6.68 -5.95 0.97
N LEU A 4 6.04 -5.34 -0.02
CA LEU A 4 4.97 -4.38 0.16
C LEU A 4 3.64 -5.00 -0.27
N ILE A 5 2.60 -4.82 0.51
CA ILE A 5 1.23 -5.11 0.12
C ILE A 5 0.36 -3.86 0.24
N THR A 6 -0.45 -3.63 -0.77
CA THR A 6 -1.50 -2.61 -0.78
C THR A 6 -2.80 -3.15 -1.33
N VAL A 7 -3.92 -2.62 -0.83
CA VAL A 7 -5.27 -2.91 -1.33
C VAL A 7 -5.83 -1.66 -1.97
N VAL A 8 -6.29 -1.79 -3.21
CA VAL A 8 -6.82 -0.69 -4.03
C VAL A 8 -8.29 -0.98 -4.34
N GLY A 9 -9.16 0.00 -4.18
CA GLY A 9 -10.60 -0.24 -4.31
C GLY A 9 -11.42 0.80 -5.04
N GLN A 10 -11.15 2.09 -4.89
CA GLN A 10 -12.03 3.14 -5.41
C GLN A 10 -11.44 3.91 -6.58
N ASN A 11 -10.18 4.27 -6.50
CA ASN A 11 -9.45 4.98 -7.55
C ASN A 11 -7.97 4.64 -7.48
N THR A 12 -7.24 5.02 -8.51
CA THR A 12 -5.81 4.72 -8.65
C THR A 12 -4.93 5.96 -8.63
N HIS A 13 -5.45 7.13 -8.24
CA HIS A 13 -4.71 8.40 -8.33
C HIS A 13 -3.45 8.43 -7.47
N LEU A 14 -3.48 7.82 -6.30
CA LEU A 14 -2.35 7.77 -5.37
C LEU A 14 -1.44 6.56 -5.59
N LEU A 15 -1.92 5.53 -6.26
CA LEU A 15 -1.16 4.30 -6.48
C LEU A 15 0.19 4.52 -7.19
N PRO A 16 0.31 5.31 -8.27
CA PRO A 16 1.61 5.60 -8.88
C PRO A 16 2.58 6.29 -7.93
N HIS A 17 2.10 7.21 -7.10
CA HIS A 17 2.91 7.92 -6.09
C HIS A 17 3.43 6.95 -5.03
N MET A 18 2.56 6.07 -4.55
CA MET A 18 2.91 5.05 -3.58
C MET A 18 3.96 4.09 -4.16
N LEU A 19 3.76 3.58 -5.36
CA LEU A 19 4.71 2.68 -6.02
C LEU A 19 6.09 3.33 -6.20
N LYS A 20 6.11 4.60 -6.61
CA LYS A 20 7.34 5.38 -6.74
C LYS A 20 8.02 5.61 -5.39
N HIS A 21 7.24 5.85 -4.33
CA HIS A 21 7.77 6.05 -2.97
C HIS A 21 8.52 4.81 -2.46
N TYR A 22 8.03 3.62 -2.77
CA TYR A 22 8.64 2.36 -2.36
C TYR A 22 9.61 1.77 -3.39
N GLU A 23 9.77 2.40 -4.56
CA GLU A 23 10.72 1.98 -5.57
C GLU A 23 12.13 1.84 -4.97
N ASN A 24 12.79 0.72 -5.23
CA ASN A 24 14.10 0.38 -4.68
C ASN A 24 14.19 0.23 -3.14
N LYS A 25 13.07 0.28 -2.43
CA LYS A 25 13.02 0.08 -0.97
C LYS A 25 12.52 -1.31 -0.60
N VAL A 26 11.80 -1.97 -1.49
CA VAL A 26 11.21 -3.30 -1.28
C VAL A 26 11.61 -4.25 -2.40
N ASP A 27 11.64 -5.53 -2.08
CA ASP A 27 12.00 -6.57 -3.06
C ASP A 27 10.82 -6.91 -3.98
N LYS A 28 9.59 -6.84 -3.47
CA LYS A 28 8.40 -7.17 -4.22
C LYS A 28 7.17 -6.39 -3.75
N VAL A 29 6.31 -6.06 -4.72
CA VAL A 29 5.03 -5.37 -4.47
C VAL A 29 3.87 -6.30 -4.83
N TYR A 30 2.89 -6.36 -3.94
CA TYR A 30 1.65 -7.09 -4.10
C TYR A 30 0.49 -6.09 -4.10
N VAL A 31 -0.11 -5.88 -5.26
CA VAL A 31 -1.30 -5.06 -5.42
C VAL A 31 -2.51 -5.96 -5.44
N VAL A 32 -3.43 -5.77 -4.51
CA VAL A 32 -4.70 -6.48 -4.45
C VAL A 32 -5.82 -5.51 -4.75
N VAL A 33 -6.71 -5.88 -5.66
CA VAL A 33 -7.92 -5.12 -5.95
C VAL A 33 -9.05 -5.65 -5.09
N TYR A 34 -9.67 -4.76 -4.31
CA TYR A 34 -10.89 -5.05 -3.55
C TYR A 34 -12.00 -4.11 -4.01
N ARG A 35 -12.98 -4.65 -4.66
CA ARG A 35 -14.08 -3.89 -5.29
C ARG A 35 -15.45 -4.45 -4.92
N GLN A 36 -16.47 -3.63 -5.09
CA GLN A 36 -17.87 -3.99 -4.84
C GLN A 36 -18.64 -4.24 -6.14
N ASP A 37 -18.12 -3.80 -7.26
CA ASP A 37 -18.78 -3.87 -8.58
C ASP A 37 -17.75 -4.27 -9.66
N ASN A 38 -18.18 -5.06 -10.64
CA ASN A 38 -17.37 -5.45 -11.78
C ASN A 38 -17.26 -4.34 -12.86
N THR A 39 -18.08 -3.30 -12.75
CA THR A 39 -18.20 -2.22 -13.74
C THR A 39 -17.57 -0.92 -13.30
N ASP A 40 -16.79 -0.95 -12.22
CA ASP A 40 -16.17 0.25 -11.64
C ASP A 40 -14.96 0.80 -12.42
N GLY A 41 -14.46 0.05 -13.43
CA GLY A 41 -13.32 0.45 -14.25
C GLY A 41 -11.96 0.36 -13.57
N ILE A 42 -11.87 -0.14 -12.34
CA ILE A 42 -10.63 -0.15 -11.57
C ILE A 42 -9.56 -1.07 -12.19
N LEU A 43 -9.94 -2.18 -12.79
CA LEU A 43 -9.00 -3.10 -13.44
C LEU A 43 -8.39 -2.49 -14.68
N GLU A 44 -9.18 -1.77 -15.47
CA GLU A 44 -8.71 -1.04 -16.63
C GLU A 44 -7.72 0.06 -16.26
N GLU A 45 -8.00 0.83 -15.20
CA GLU A 45 -7.08 1.84 -14.68
C GLU A 45 -5.75 1.24 -14.21
N ILE A 46 -5.78 0.07 -13.56
CA ILE A 46 -4.57 -0.63 -13.10
C ILE A 46 -3.77 -1.18 -14.29
N GLU A 47 -4.44 -1.68 -15.32
CA GLU A 47 -3.81 -2.14 -16.54
C GLU A 47 -3.11 -0.98 -17.29
N GLU A 48 -3.75 0.20 -17.38
CA GLU A 48 -3.14 1.42 -17.92
C GLU A 48 -1.84 1.83 -17.21
N LEU A 49 -1.70 1.48 -15.93
CA LEU A 49 -0.48 1.70 -15.15
C LEU A 49 0.56 0.58 -15.33
N ASN A 50 0.33 -0.38 -16.21
CA ASN A 50 1.15 -1.58 -16.41
C ASN A 50 1.32 -2.42 -15.12
N ILE A 51 0.30 -2.44 -14.28
CA ILE A 51 0.28 -3.21 -13.04
C ILE A 51 -0.59 -4.44 -13.24
N LYS A 52 -0.06 -5.61 -12.90
CA LYS A 52 -0.85 -6.84 -12.84
C LYS A 52 -1.26 -7.08 -11.39
N PRO A 53 -2.57 -7.06 -11.06
CA PRO A 53 -3.00 -7.34 -9.71
C PRO A 53 -2.60 -8.75 -9.30
N PHE A 54 -2.16 -8.89 -8.06
CA PHE A 54 -1.85 -10.20 -7.47
C PHE A 54 -3.13 -11.00 -7.18
N TRP A 55 -4.17 -10.29 -6.77
CA TRP A 55 -5.48 -10.88 -6.47
C TRP A 55 -6.57 -9.84 -6.69
N VAL A 56 -7.77 -10.31 -7.11
CA VAL A 56 -8.97 -9.48 -7.27
C VAL A 56 -10.06 -10.09 -6.40
N VAL A 57 -10.59 -9.29 -5.48
CA VAL A 57 -11.67 -9.68 -4.57
C VAL A 57 -12.88 -8.79 -4.86
N THR A 58 -14.05 -9.40 -5.00
CA THR A 58 -15.31 -8.68 -5.24
C THR A 58 -16.32 -9.08 -4.19
N ASP A 59 -16.76 -8.12 -3.38
CA ASP A 59 -17.83 -8.28 -2.40
C ASP A 59 -18.94 -7.27 -2.71
N LYS A 60 -20.21 -7.64 -2.55
CA LYS A 60 -21.34 -6.75 -2.83
C LYS A 60 -21.35 -5.48 -2.00
N LYS A 61 -20.77 -5.54 -0.79
CA LYS A 61 -20.61 -4.41 0.11
C LYS A 61 -19.17 -4.34 0.61
N TYR A 62 -18.71 -3.13 0.89
CA TYR A 62 -17.42 -2.93 1.51
C TYR A 62 -17.46 -3.37 2.98
N HIS A 63 -16.45 -4.15 3.37
CA HIS A 63 -16.21 -4.57 4.75
C HIS A 63 -14.73 -4.31 5.08
N TRP A 64 -14.47 -3.48 6.06
CA TRP A 64 -13.09 -3.16 6.48
C TRP A 64 -12.35 -4.40 7.01
N GLU A 65 -13.06 -5.32 7.64
CA GLU A 65 -12.50 -6.60 8.11
C GLU A 65 -11.98 -7.45 6.95
N ARG A 66 -12.62 -7.34 5.78
CA ARG A 66 -12.18 -8.05 4.58
C ARG A 66 -10.82 -7.56 4.10
N VAL A 67 -10.53 -6.28 4.24
CA VAL A 67 -9.21 -5.73 3.93
C VAL A 67 -8.14 -6.32 4.83
N THR A 68 -8.40 -6.43 6.11
CA THR A 68 -7.51 -7.09 7.08
C THR A 68 -7.30 -8.57 6.73
N ASP A 69 -8.34 -9.28 6.34
CA ASP A 69 -8.26 -10.68 5.91
C ASP A 69 -7.41 -10.83 4.64
N ILE A 70 -7.54 -9.90 3.69
CA ILE A 70 -6.71 -9.87 2.48
C ILE A 70 -5.24 -9.72 2.83
N TYR A 71 -4.88 -8.73 3.66
CA TYR A 71 -3.51 -8.54 4.12
C TYR A 71 -2.95 -9.81 4.80
N ASN A 72 -3.70 -10.40 5.70
CA ASN A 72 -3.28 -11.61 6.40
C ASN A 72 -3.14 -12.82 5.46
N THR A 73 -4.05 -12.98 4.50
CA THR A 73 -4.02 -14.08 3.52
C THR A 73 -2.79 -14.00 2.63
N VAL A 74 -2.47 -12.82 2.12
CA VAL A 74 -1.30 -12.64 1.25
C VAL A 74 0.00 -12.81 2.03
N ARG A 75 0.09 -12.18 3.21
CA ARG A 75 1.26 -12.28 4.07
C ARG A 75 1.56 -13.72 4.50
N ALA A 76 0.55 -14.51 4.77
CA ALA A 76 0.69 -15.92 5.16
C ALA A 76 1.36 -16.79 4.09
N LYS A 77 1.40 -16.36 2.83
CA LYS A 77 2.12 -17.07 1.76
C LYS A 77 3.64 -17.00 1.89
N LYS A 78 4.14 -16.02 2.63
CA LYS A 78 5.57 -15.79 2.91
C LYS A 78 5.77 -15.41 4.38
N PRO A 79 5.53 -16.35 5.31
CA PRO A 79 5.47 -16.05 6.74
C PRO A 79 6.82 -15.63 7.35
N ASN A 80 7.93 -15.95 6.69
CA ASN A 80 9.28 -15.62 7.14
C ASN A 80 9.83 -14.34 6.53
N ASP A 81 9.06 -13.70 5.64
CA ASP A 81 9.46 -12.43 5.02
C ASP A 81 8.96 -11.26 5.88
N TRP A 82 9.66 -10.13 5.77
CA TRP A 82 9.18 -8.86 6.29
C TRP A 82 8.17 -8.23 5.32
N TRP A 83 7.18 -7.55 5.89
CA TRP A 83 6.10 -6.95 5.11
C TRP A 83 5.85 -5.51 5.53
N ILE A 84 5.78 -4.62 4.56
CA ILE A 84 5.14 -3.31 4.69
C ILE A 84 3.68 -3.50 4.31
N ILE A 85 2.78 -3.18 5.22
CA ILE A 85 1.34 -3.14 4.99
C ILE A 85 0.99 -1.66 4.92
N SER A 86 0.50 -1.23 3.78
CA SER A 86 0.24 0.19 3.52
C SER A 86 -0.98 0.31 2.62
N ASP A 87 -1.93 1.13 3.02
CA ASP A 87 -3.01 1.55 2.13
C ASP A 87 -2.43 2.38 0.99
N ASP A 88 -3.13 2.46 -0.14
CA ASP A 88 -2.61 3.12 -1.35
C ASP A 88 -2.45 4.63 -1.23
N ASP A 89 -2.95 5.23 -0.17
CA ASP A 89 -2.81 6.63 0.23
C ASP A 89 -1.80 6.87 1.37
N GLU A 90 -1.11 5.83 1.82
CA GLU A 90 -0.14 5.89 2.90
C GLU A 90 1.30 5.79 2.38
N LEU A 91 2.11 6.80 2.70
CA LEU A 91 3.53 6.85 2.38
C LEU A 91 4.34 6.76 3.67
N GLN A 92 4.77 5.56 4.04
CA GLN A 92 5.54 5.35 5.26
C GLN A 92 6.96 5.89 5.10
N CYS A 93 7.37 6.75 6.02
CA CYS A 93 8.72 7.31 6.08
C CYS A 93 9.46 6.72 7.27
N TYR A 94 10.68 6.27 7.04
CA TYR A 94 11.51 5.63 8.04
C TYR A 94 12.71 6.52 8.39
N PRO A 95 13.17 6.54 9.66
CA PRO A 95 14.25 7.42 10.10
C PRO A 95 15.62 7.02 9.54
N THR A 96 15.76 5.82 9.01
CA THR A 96 16.98 5.28 8.43
C THR A 96 16.65 4.20 7.40
N ASP A 97 17.66 3.60 6.84
CA ASP A 97 17.53 2.50 5.87
C ASP A 97 16.73 1.31 6.43
N LEU A 98 15.78 0.80 5.63
CA LEU A 98 14.90 -0.30 6.01
C LEU A 98 15.64 -1.60 6.29
N GLU A 99 16.70 -1.89 5.55
CA GLU A 99 17.52 -3.09 5.78
C GLU A 99 18.18 -3.02 7.15
N TYR A 100 18.66 -1.85 7.54
CA TYR A 100 19.21 -1.64 8.88
C TYR A 100 18.15 -1.85 9.97
N ILE A 101 16.94 -1.29 9.79
CA ILE A 101 15.84 -1.47 10.75
C ILE A 101 15.51 -2.95 10.91
N ILE A 102 15.35 -3.67 9.80
CA ILE A 102 15.05 -5.11 9.81
C ILE A 102 16.13 -5.89 10.56
N LYS A 103 17.40 -5.64 10.27
CA LYS A 103 18.53 -6.29 10.98
C LYS A 103 18.50 -6.02 12.48
N GLN A 104 18.14 -4.80 12.90
CA GLN A 104 18.00 -4.48 14.32
C GLN A 104 16.81 -5.21 14.97
N CYS A 105 15.68 -5.29 14.28
CA CYS A 105 14.52 -6.05 14.73
C CYS A 105 14.84 -7.54 14.90
N ASP A 106 15.45 -8.16 13.90
CA ASP A 106 15.83 -9.56 13.94
C ASP A 106 16.81 -9.84 15.09
N LYS A 107 17.82 -8.99 15.27
CA LYS A 107 18.79 -9.10 16.37
C LYS A 107 18.16 -8.97 17.75
N SER A 108 17.14 -8.15 17.87
CA SER A 108 16.47 -7.84 19.16
C SER A 108 15.22 -8.69 19.39
N GLY A 109 14.84 -9.56 18.45
CA GLY A 109 13.65 -10.39 18.55
C GLY A 109 12.34 -9.64 18.36
N TYR A 110 12.36 -8.45 17.75
CA TYR A 110 11.15 -7.72 17.42
C TYR A 110 10.55 -8.23 16.11
N SER A 111 9.23 -8.38 16.09
CA SER A 111 8.47 -8.89 14.93
C SER A 111 7.62 -7.84 14.24
N PHE A 112 7.60 -6.60 14.73
CA PHE A 112 6.88 -5.49 14.10
C PHE A 112 7.51 -4.15 14.44
N VAL A 113 7.23 -3.17 13.56
CA VAL A 113 7.54 -1.75 13.74
C VAL A 113 6.24 -0.98 13.56
N SER A 114 5.97 -0.03 14.43
CA SER A 114 4.83 0.87 14.32
C SER A 114 5.26 2.33 14.28
N GLY A 115 4.41 3.18 13.73
CA GLY A 115 4.63 4.61 13.63
C GLY A 115 3.34 5.40 13.86
N GLY A 116 3.43 6.71 13.74
CA GLY A 116 2.29 7.62 13.77
C GLY A 116 1.90 8.11 12.38
N PHE A 117 0.72 8.69 12.26
CA PHE A 117 0.21 9.27 11.04
C PHE A 117 0.33 10.80 11.06
N ILE A 118 0.66 11.38 9.90
CA ILE A 118 0.63 12.81 9.66
C ILE A 118 -0.18 13.05 8.39
N ASP A 119 -1.33 13.71 8.55
CA ASP A 119 -2.17 14.07 7.42
C ASP A 119 -1.68 15.36 6.76
N ARG A 120 -1.75 15.41 5.43
CA ARG A 120 -1.53 16.62 4.66
C ARG A 120 -2.85 17.34 4.47
N ILE A 121 -2.94 18.54 5.03
CA ILE A 121 -4.12 19.39 4.95
C ILE A 121 -3.76 20.66 4.18
N GLY A 122 -4.62 21.08 3.25
CA GLY A 122 -4.47 22.33 2.52
C GLY A 122 -4.60 23.55 3.44
N LYS A 123 -4.11 24.71 2.99
CA LYS A 123 -4.16 25.97 3.75
C LYS A 123 -5.57 26.39 4.13
N ASP A 124 -6.58 25.93 3.40
CA ASP A 124 -8.01 26.16 3.66
C ASP A 124 -8.64 25.14 4.61
N GLY A 125 -7.85 24.20 5.15
CA GLY A 125 -8.30 23.12 6.03
C GLY A 125 -8.94 21.93 5.33
N THR A 126 -8.94 21.88 4.00
CA THR A 126 -9.43 20.76 3.21
C THR A 126 -8.31 19.84 2.76
N PHE A 127 -8.61 18.61 2.36
CA PHE A 127 -7.63 17.72 1.75
C PHE A 127 -7.35 18.17 0.32
N PRO A 128 -6.06 18.35 -0.05
CA PRO A 128 -5.69 18.69 -1.41
C PRO A 128 -6.12 17.60 -2.40
N LYS A 129 -6.60 18.02 -3.58
CA LYS A 129 -6.84 17.10 -4.68
C LYS A 129 -5.51 16.57 -5.21
N VAL A 130 -5.39 15.26 -5.33
CA VAL A 130 -4.20 14.58 -5.86
C VAL A 130 -4.57 13.87 -7.16
N GLU A 131 -3.84 14.19 -8.22
CA GLU A 131 -3.91 13.50 -9.51
C GLU A 131 -2.62 12.68 -9.72
N ARG A 132 -2.59 11.83 -10.75
CA ARG A 132 -1.43 10.96 -11.03
C ARG A 132 -0.12 11.72 -11.25
N ASP A 133 -0.20 12.94 -11.76
CA ASP A 133 0.95 13.81 -12.05
C ASP A 133 1.23 14.88 -10.98
N THR A 134 0.45 14.91 -9.90
CA THR A 134 0.63 15.84 -8.80
C THR A 134 1.97 15.59 -8.09
N ASN A 135 2.73 16.65 -7.82
CA ASN A 135 3.91 16.53 -6.97
C ASN A 135 3.50 16.53 -5.49
N ILE A 136 3.39 15.34 -4.91
CA ILE A 136 2.95 15.15 -3.52
C ILE A 136 3.99 15.56 -2.47
N TYR A 137 5.23 15.86 -2.86
CA TYR A 137 6.31 16.28 -1.95
C TYR A 137 6.46 17.81 -1.87
N LYS A 138 5.69 18.53 -2.62
CA LYS A 138 5.56 19.99 -2.53
C LYS A 138 4.30 20.39 -1.80
#